data_d842513c13ea97306bb0451baf9f7852
#
_entry.id   d842513c13ea97306bb0451baf9f7852
#
_cell.length_a   1.000
_cell.length_b   1.000
_cell.length_c   1.000
_cell.angle_alpha   90.00
_cell.angle_beta   90.00
_cell.angle_gamma   90.00
#
_symmetry.space_group_name_H-M   'P 1'
#
loop_
_entity.id
_entity.type
_entity.pdbx_description
1 polymer ?
#
loop_
_entity_poly.entity_id
_entity_poly.type
_entity_poly.pdbx_seq_one_letter_code
_entity_poly.pdbx_strand_id
1 'polypeptide(L)'
;MKAAVPPRAILFETALHGELLNLDEEDAKRHYAGGMSANRINAGLGTIIQQVLEVVGKDKVAGLYTTGGDTMVNVCYQLGVECIEVLDYVIPQTDIGRLIGSLYSGLPVVGKGGLTGNDNTACDIVTRLFNEAARK
;
A
#
# COMPACT_ATOMS: atom_id res chain seq x y z
N MET A 1 -17.75 13.83 26.17
CA MET A 1 -17.27 13.96 24.78
C MET A 1 -15.94 13.24 24.66
N LYS A 2 -15.87 12.15 23.86
CA LYS A 2 -14.56 11.56 23.52
C LYS A 2 -13.83 12.58 22.64
N ALA A 3 -12.60 12.97 23.03
CA ALA A 3 -11.76 13.79 22.19
C ALA A 3 -11.58 13.08 20.83
N ALA A 4 -11.84 13.78 19.73
CA ALA A 4 -11.62 13.24 18.41
C ALA A 4 -10.13 12.91 18.27
N VAL A 5 -9.81 11.64 18.00
CA VAL A 5 -8.44 11.24 17.71
C VAL A 5 -8.09 11.81 16.33
N PRO A 6 -7.03 12.60 16.18
CA PRO A 6 -6.67 13.13 14.89
C PRO A 6 -6.35 12.00 13.92
N PRO A 7 -6.61 12.18 12.60
CA PRO A 7 -6.26 11.19 11.60
C PRO A 7 -4.77 10.87 11.64
N ARG A 8 -4.45 9.59 11.49
CA ARG A 8 -3.08 9.08 11.55
C ARG A 8 -2.77 8.26 10.32
N ALA A 9 -1.54 8.31 9.87
CA ALA A 9 -0.99 7.38 8.89
C ALA A 9 -0.09 6.37 9.61
N ILE A 10 -0.18 5.10 9.20
CA ILE A 10 0.72 4.03 9.62
C ILE A 10 1.55 3.67 8.40
N LEU A 11 2.86 3.70 8.55
CA LEU A 11 3.80 3.35 7.50
C LEU A 11 4.45 2.00 7.81
N PHE A 12 4.39 1.08 6.85
CA PHE A 12 5.17 -0.15 6.84
C PHE A 12 6.28 -0.01 5.80
N GLU A 13 7.50 -0.29 6.19
CA GLU A 13 8.65 -0.18 5.31
C GLU A 13 9.56 -1.41 5.45
N THR A 14 10.35 -1.70 4.43
CA THR A 14 11.23 -2.87 4.37
C THR A 14 12.69 -2.54 4.09
N ALA A 15 12.99 -1.30 3.69
CA ALA A 15 14.32 -0.94 3.20
C ALA A 15 14.78 0.49 3.54
N LEU A 16 14.04 1.23 4.39
CA LEU A 16 14.43 2.59 4.78
C LEU A 16 15.45 2.64 5.91
N HIS A 17 15.47 1.60 6.75
CA HIS A 17 16.34 1.53 7.92
C HIS A 17 17.10 0.21 7.96
N GLY A 18 18.31 0.24 8.48
CA GLY A 18 19.17 -0.93 8.59
C GLY A 18 19.98 -1.23 7.33
N GLU A 19 20.62 -2.38 7.32
CA GLU A 19 21.36 -2.87 6.16
C GLU A 19 20.38 -3.44 5.12
N LEU A 20 20.61 -3.06 3.86
CA LEU A 20 19.88 -3.67 2.74
C LEU A 20 20.35 -5.12 2.56
N LEU A 21 19.42 -6.04 2.54
CA LEU A 21 19.70 -7.43 2.23
C LEU A 21 19.99 -7.58 0.73
N ASN A 22 21.00 -8.37 0.41
CA ASN A 22 21.17 -8.87 -0.95
C ASN A 22 20.22 -10.05 -1.15
N LEU A 23 19.11 -9.82 -1.83
CA LEU A 23 18.03 -10.80 -1.98
C LEU A 23 18.44 -12.01 -2.82
N ASP A 24 19.36 -11.83 -3.78
CA ASP A 24 19.90 -12.94 -4.58
C ASP A 24 20.76 -13.87 -3.71
N GLU A 25 21.55 -13.32 -2.79
CA GLU A 25 22.29 -14.11 -1.81
C GLU A 25 21.37 -14.83 -0.82
N GLU A 26 20.28 -14.17 -0.39
CA GLU A 26 19.27 -14.80 0.48
C GLU A 26 18.54 -15.94 -0.24
N ASP A 27 18.19 -15.79 -1.50
CA ASP A 27 17.61 -16.85 -2.32
C ASP A 27 18.58 -18.05 -2.41
N ALA A 28 19.86 -17.79 -2.69
CA ALA A 28 20.89 -18.82 -2.75
C ALA A 28 21.09 -19.56 -1.41
N LYS A 29 21.18 -18.83 -0.29
CA LYS A 29 21.32 -19.42 1.05
C LYS A 29 20.15 -20.30 1.44
N ARG A 30 18.94 -19.98 0.98
CA ARG A 30 17.70 -20.69 1.29
C ARG A 30 17.33 -21.75 0.24
N HIS A 31 18.13 -21.91 -0.79
CA HIS A 31 17.83 -22.78 -1.94
C HIS A 31 16.49 -22.41 -2.61
N TYR A 32 16.16 -21.12 -2.67
CA TYR A 32 14.99 -20.60 -3.35
C TYR A 32 15.28 -20.37 -4.83
N ALA A 33 14.22 -20.38 -5.62
CA ALA A 33 14.28 -19.86 -6.99
C ALA A 33 14.56 -18.35 -6.96
N GLY A 34 15.23 -17.81 -7.96
CA GLY A 34 15.55 -16.39 -8.06
C GLY A 34 14.30 -15.51 -7.94
N GLY A 35 14.36 -14.47 -7.11
CA GLY A 35 13.26 -13.56 -6.83
C GLY A 35 12.28 -14.03 -5.74
N MET A 36 12.45 -15.21 -5.19
CA MET A 36 11.54 -15.76 -4.19
C MET A 36 11.53 -14.91 -2.90
N SER A 37 12.69 -14.46 -2.43
CA SER A 37 12.79 -13.62 -1.23
C SER A 37 12.06 -12.29 -1.42
N ALA A 38 12.23 -11.62 -2.57
CA ALA A 38 11.50 -10.40 -2.91
C ALA A 38 9.97 -10.63 -2.93
N ASN A 39 9.52 -11.70 -3.58
CA ASN A 39 8.11 -12.04 -3.63
C ASN A 39 7.53 -12.31 -2.24
N ARG A 40 8.25 -12.99 -1.37
CA ARG A 40 7.82 -13.25 0.00
C ARG A 40 7.71 -11.99 0.85
N ILE A 41 8.61 -11.03 0.68
CA ILE A 41 8.52 -9.71 1.34
C ILE A 41 7.26 -8.98 0.88
N ASN A 42 7.02 -8.89 -0.41
CA ASN A 42 5.83 -8.23 -0.96
C ASN A 42 4.52 -8.92 -0.53
N ALA A 43 4.47 -10.24 -0.54
CA ALA A 43 3.33 -11.00 -0.04
C ALA A 43 3.11 -10.77 1.46
N GLY A 44 4.18 -10.68 2.25
CA GLY A 44 4.14 -10.36 3.68
C GLY A 44 3.54 -8.97 3.94
N LEU A 45 3.92 -7.96 3.15
CA LEU A 45 3.32 -6.63 3.23
C LEU A 45 1.80 -6.68 2.94
N GLY A 46 1.39 -7.41 1.93
CA GLY A 46 -0.03 -7.63 1.62
C GLY A 46 -0.79 -8.29 2.78
N THR A 47 -0.20 -9.30 3.41
CA THR A 47 -0.76 -9.98 4.58
C THR A 47 -0.91 -9.03 5.77
N ILE A 48 0.09 -8.20 6.04
CA ILE A 48 0.03 -7.18 7.12
C ILE A 48 -1.12 -6.21 6.87
N ILE A 49 -1.26 -5.69 5.66
CA ILE A 49 -2.33 -4.77 5.31
C ILE A 49 -3.70 -5.44 5.47
N GLN A 50 -3.86 -6.68 5.02
CA GLN A 50 -5.09 -7.44 5.23
C GLN A 50 -5.44 -7.55 6.72
N GLN A 51 -4.51 -7.95 7.56
CA GLN A 51 -4.73 -8.07 9.01
C GLN A 51 -5.07 -6.73 9.66
N VAL A 52 -4.42 -5.65 9.25
CA VAL A 52 -4.74 -4.30 9.75
C VAL A 52 -6.17 -3.90 9.39
N LEU A 53 -6.61 -4.14 8.15
CA LEU A 53 -7.97 -3.85 7.70
C LEU A 53 -9.02 -4.70 8.42
N GLU A 54 -8.71 -5.96 8.72
CA GLU A 54 -9.58 -6.85 9.49
C GLU A 54 -9.78 -6.37 10.94
N VAL A 55 -8.68 -5.92 11.58
CA VAL A 55 -8.72 -5.46 12.98
C VAL A 55 -9.32 -4.06 13.11
N VAL A 56 -8.92 -3.14 12.25
CA VAL A 56 -9.37 -1.72 12.30
C VAL A 56 -10.77 -1.57 11.74
N GLY A 57 -11.10 -2.31 10.69
CA GLY A 57 -12.32 -2.17 9.91
C GLY A 57 -12.17 -1.14 8.78
N LYS A 58 -12.58 -1.51 7.57
CA LYS A 58 -12.42 -0.66 6.37
C LYS A 58 -13.06 0.72 6.51
N ASP A 59 -14.15 0.83 7.25
CA ASP A 59 -14.89 2.10 7.42
C ASP A 59 -14.14 3.14 8.26
N LYS A 60 -13.09 2.70 8.97
CA LYS A 60 -12.20 3.55 9.76
C LYS A 60 -10.88 3.88 9.06
N VAL A 61 -10.69 3.36 7.85
CA VAL A 61 -9.50 3.57 7.04
C VAL A 61 -9.84 4.49 5.87
N ALA A 62 -9.14 5.62 5.76
CA ALA A 62 -9.36 6.58 4.69
C ALA A 62 -8.90 6.05 3.32
N GLY A 63 -7.89 5.20 3.30
CA GLY A 63 -7.38 4.58 2.09
C GLY A 63 -6.01 3.95 2.29
N LEU A 64 -5.49 3.38 1.22
CA LEU A 64 -4.19 2.73 1.16
C LEU A 64 -3.25 3.51 0.26
N TYR A 65 -1.99 3.58 0.65
CA TYR A 65 -0.91 4.09 -0.19
C TYR A 65 0.14 3.01 -0.36
N THR A 66 0.44 2.66 -1.59
CA THR A 66 1.51 1.71 -1.94
C THR A 66 2.54 2.39 -2.83
N THR A 67 3.80 2.08 -2.62
CA THR A 67 4.90 2.48 -3.50
C THR A 67 5.58 1.24 -4.05
N GLY A 68 5.79 1.23 -5.37
CA GLY A 68 6.27 0.06 -6.11
C GLY A 68 5.14 -0.82 -6.66
N GLY A 69 5.24 -1.19 -7.94
CA GLY A 69 4.21 -1.97 -8.63
C GLY A 69 4.02 -3.36 -8.02
N ASP A 70 5.10 -4.06 -7.69
CA ASP A 70 5.04 -5.39 -7.10
C ASP A 70 4.37 -5.38 -5.72
N THR A 71 4.63 -4.36 -4.91
CA THR A 71 3.96 -4.18 -3.62
C THR A 71 2.46 -4.00 -3.82
N MET A 72 2.05 -3.14 -4.76
CA MET A 72 0.63 -2.88 -5.04
C MET A 72 -0.09 -4.14 -5.50
N VAL A 73 0.50 -4.88 -6.44
CA VAL A 73 -0.08 -6.14 -6.94
C VAL A 73 -0.27 -7.14 -5.81
N ASN A 74 0.74 -7.33 -4.96
CA ASN A 74 0.64 -8.26 -3.83
C ASN A 74 -0.38 -7.83 -2.78
N VAL A 75 -0.48 -6.54 -2.47
CA VAL A 75 -1.53 -6.02 -1.58
C VAL A 75 -2.91 -6.29 -2.17
N CYS A 76 -3.14 -5.96 -3.44
CA CYS A 76 -4.41 -6.22 -4.11
C CYS A 76 -4.75 -7.71 -4.13
N TYR A 77 -3.78 -8.57 -4.41
CA TYR A 77 -3.97 -10.02 -4.41
C TYR A 77 -4.40 -10.54 -3.03
N GLN A 78 -3.73 -10.14 -1.96
CA GLN A 78 -4.06 -10.54 -0.59
C GLN A 78 -5.44 -10.04 -0.15
N LEU A 79 -5.86 -8.88 -0.63
CA LEU A 79 -7.19 -8.32 -0.35
C LEU A 79 -8.31 -8.90 -1.23
N GLY A 80 -7.98 -9.79 -2.17
CA GLY A 80 -8.93 -10.37 -3.12
C GLY A 80 -9.52 -9.36 -4.10
N VAL A 81 -8.76 -8.30 -4.41
CA VAL A 81 -9.18 -7.23 -5.33
C VAL A 81 -9.13 -7.72 -6.77
N GLU A 82 -10.19 -7.51 -7.52
CA GLU A 82 -10.27 -7.87 -8.94
C GLU A 82 -9.68 -6.79 -9.85
N CYS A 83 -9.96 -5.52 -9.53
CA CYS A 83 -9.40 -4.39 -10.29
C CYS A 83 -9.41 -3.10 -9.45
N ILE A 84 -8.77 -2.07 -10.01
CA ILE A 84 -8.80 -0.71 -9.48
C ILE A 84 -9.49 0.18 -10.49
N GLU A 85 -10.55 0.85 -10.06
CA GLU A 85 -11.17 1.91 -10.81
C GLU A 85 -10.32 3.17 -10.65
N VAL A 86 -9.62 3.58 -11.71
CA VAL A 86 -8.80 4.80 -11.68
C VAL A 86 -9.71 6.02 -11.72
N LEU A 87 -9.53 6.93 -10.77
CA LEU A 87 -10.31 8.16 -10.66
C LEU A 87 -9.56 9.38 -11.20
N ASP A 88 -8.28 9.49 -10.87
CA ASP A 88 -7.45 10.67 -11.19
C ASP A 88 -5.97 10.32 -10.97
N TYR A 89 -5.09 11.25 -11.22
CA TYR A 89 -3.68 11.17 -10.81
C TYR A 89 -3.36 12.20 -9.72
N VAL A 90 -2.36 11.91 -8.90
CA VAL A 90 -1.87 12.83 -7.86
C VAL A 90 -0.66 13.61 -8.40
N ILE A 91 0.29 12.88 -8.95
CA ILE A 91 1.47 13.36 -9.69
C ILE A 91 1.73 12.37 -10.84
N PRO A 92 2.61 12.67 -11.81
CA PRO A 92 2.98 11.70 -12.85
C PRO A 92 3.36 10.34 -12.27
N GLN A 93 2.82 9.27 -12.85
CA GLN A 93 3.00 7.87 -12.41
C GLN A 93 2.49 7.57 -10.99
N THR A 94 1.51 8.32 -10.53
CA THR A 94 0.91 8.12 -9.21
C THR A 94 -0.60 8.34 -9.32
N ASP A 95 -1.33 7.23 -9.40
CA ASP A 95 -2.75 7.25 -9.64
C ASP A 95 -3.54 7.01 -8.35
N ILE A 96 -4.67 7.70 -8.22
CA ILE A 96 -5.67 7.45 -7.18
C ILE A 96 -6.86 6.73 -7.80
N GLY A 97 -7.33 5.70 -7.12
CA GLY A 97 -8.49 4.92 -7.55
C GLY A 97 -9.24 4.35 -6.37
N ARG A 98 -10.14 3.42 -6.67
CA ARG A 98 -10.89 2.63 -5.68
C ARG A 98 -10.75 1.16 -5.96
N LEU A 99 -10.64 0.38 -4.91
CA LEU A 99 -10.62 -1.08 -5.00
C LEU A 99 -12.00 -1.59 -5.43
N ILE A 100 -12.02 -2.60 -6.30
CA ILE A 100 -13.23 -3.23 -6.82
C ILE A 100 -13.11 -4.75 -6.67
N GLY A 101 -14.22 -5.43 -6.38
CA GLY A 101 -14.35 -6.89 -6.44
C GLY A 101 -13.99 -7.64 -5.15
N SER A 102 -13.89 -6.94 -4.01
CA SER A 102 -13.62 -7.60 -2.73
C SER A 102 -14.46 -7.01 -1.60
N LEU A 103 -14.25 -7.53 -0.37
CA LEU A 103 -14.84 -6.95 0.85
C LEU A 103 -14.40 -5.48 1.06
N TYR A 104 -13.31 -5.07 0.42
CA TYR A 104 -12.74 -3.73 0.51
C TYR A 104 -13.12 -2.84 -0.68
N SER A 105 -14.11 -3.25 -1.49
CA SER A 105 -14.63 -2.44 -2.59
C SER A 105 -15.01 -1.03 -2.13
N GLY A 106 -14.61 -0.04 -2.92
CA GLY A 106 -14.82 1.37 -2.62
C GLY A 106 -13.73 2.02 -1.76
N LEU A 107 -12.79 1.25 -1.17
CA LEU A 107 -11.68 1.80 -0.41
C LEU A 107 -10.73 2.55 -1.37
N PRO A 108 -10.44 3.85 -1.11
CA PRO A 108 -9.47 4.59 -1.89
C PRO A 108 -8.07 3.96 -1.83
N VAL A 109 -7.38 3.97 -2.95
CA VAL A 109 -6.01 3.49 -3.05
C VAL A 109 -5.17 4.41 -3.92
N VAL A 110 -3.94 4.65 -3.54
CA VAL A 110 -2.94 5.32 -4.36
C VAL A 110 -1.77 4.38 -4.61
N GLY A 111 -1.44 4.19 -5.87
CA GLY A 111 -0.24 3.50 -6.31
C GLY A 111 0.77 4.49 -6.88
N LYS A 112 1.99 4.46 -6.36
CA LYS A 112 3.10 5.32 -6.81
C LYS A 112 4.20 4.49 -7.44
N GLY A 113 4.71 4.94 -8.58
CA GLY A 113 5.94 4.41 -9.16
C GLY A 113 7.12 4.57 -8.19
N GLY A 114 8.01 3.57 -8.10
CA GLY A 114 9.08 3.53 -7.10
C GLY A 114 10.06 4.71 -7.15
N LEU A 115 10.30 5.25 -8.35
CA LEU A 115 11.32 6.28 -8.61
C LEU A 115 10.73 7.67 -8.90
N THR A 116 9.48 7.92 -8.56
CA THR A 116 8.81 9.20 -8.83
C THR A 116 8.51 9.96 -7.56
N GLY A 117 8.34 11.28 -7.69
CA GLY A 117 7.98 12.17 -6.61
C GLY A 117 9.16 12.93 -6.00
N ASN A 118 8.88 13.63 -4.93
CA ASN A 118 9.81 14.42 -4.14
C ASN A 118 9.53 14.23 -2.63
N ASP A 119 10.21 14.97 -1.77
CA ASP A 119 10.11 14.84 -0.31
C ASP A 119 8.70 15.09 0.25
N ASN A 120 7.85 15.82 -0.46
CA ASN A 120 6.47 16.12 -0.04
C ASN A 120 5.44 15.13 -0.57
N THR A 121 5.81 14.29 -1.52
CA THR A 121 4.86 13.42 -2.24
C THR A 121 4.05 12.52 -1.32
N ALA A 122 4.66 11.92 -0.30
CA ALA A 122 3.93 11.06 0.63
C ALA A 122 2.87 11.85 1.42
N CYS A 123 3.18 13.07 1.85
CA CYS A 123 2.23 13.95 2.54
C CYS A 123 1.08 14.37 1.61
N ASP A 124 1.37 14.69 0.36
CA ASP A 124 0.37 15.05 -0.65
C ASP A 124 -0.59 13.89 -0.93
N ILE A 125 -0.05 12.67 -1.06
CA ILE A 125 -0.82 11.44 -1.26
C ILE A 125 -1.75 11.18 -0.06
N VAL A 126 -1.22 11.24 1.15
CA VAL A 126 -2.01 11.01 2.38
C VAL A 126 -3.13 12.04 2.50
N THR A 127 -2.83 13.31 2.23
CA THR A 127 -3.82 14.39 2.20
C THR A 127 -4.91 14.12 1.16
N ARG A 128 -4.52 13.68 -0.04
CA ARG A 128 -5.47 13.33 -1.10
C ARG A 128 -6.38 12.17 -0.70
N LEU A 129 -5.85 11.14 -0.04
CA LEU A 129 -6.64 10.00 0.45
C LEU A 129 -7.66 10.43 1.50
N PHE A 130 -7.29 11.27 2.46
CA PHE A 130 -8.24 11.82 3.44
C PHE A 130 -9.33 12.66 2.78
N ASN A 131 -8.97 13.49 1.80
CA ASN A 131 -9.95 14.29 1.04
C ASN A 131 -10.90 13.40 0.26
N GLU A 132 -10.41 12.34 -0.37
CA GLU A 132 -11.27 11.40 -1.10
C GLU A 132 -12.21 10.63 -0.17
N ALA A 133 -11.73 10.20 0.99
CA ALA A 133 -12.57 9.55 1.99
C ALA A 133 -13.68 10.47 2.53
N ALA A 134 -13.42 11.77 2.63
CA ALA A 134 -14.40 12.77 3.09
C ALA A 134 -15.50 13.09 2.05
N ARG A 135 -15.33 12.67 0.79
CA ARG A 135 -16.33 12.87 -0.29
C ARG A 135 -17.48 11.87 -0.28
N LYS A 136 -17.48 10.94 0.64
CA LYS A 136 -18.54 9.92 0.77
C LYS A 136 -19.87 10.51 1.19
#